data_bcbb0ab3f0dc2f1919e86ca824c7462b
#
_entry.id   bcbb0ab3f0dc2f1919e86ca824c7462b
#
_cell.length_a   1.000
_cell.length_b   1.000
_cell.length_c   1.000
_cell.angle_alpha   90.00
_cell.angle_beta   90.00
_cell.angle_gamma   90.00
#
_symmetry.space_group_name_H-M   'P 1'
#
loop_
_entity.id
_entity.type
_entity.pdbx_description
1 polymer ?
#
loop_
_entity_poly.entity_id
_entity_poly.type
_entity_poly.pdbx_seq_one_letter_code
_entity_poly.pdbx_strand_id
1 'polypeptide(L)'
;CCVLVVSMCFIYKVGITVYAQDPFTILFQVLLLMTGLLILSMVGIVDDLIRIDYRKKFMAQIISASFFPLSGLWINDLYGLLGITFLSPWIGVPLTIFVTVFIINAINLIDGIDGLCSGLVAIGALIFGFLFIYGGAWLHAAFAFITAGVLCPFFYYNVFGKSKGKQRIFMG
;
A
#
# COMPACT_ATOMS: atom_id res chain seq x y z
N CYS A 1 -10.78 0.87 -11.60
CA CYS A 1 -11.62 1.95 -10.99
C CYS A 1 -12.23 1.52 -9.66
N CYS A 2 -12.93 0.37 -9.54
CA CYS A 2 -13.57 -0.03 -8.29
C CYS A 2 -12.56 -0.26 -7.13
N VAL A 3 -11.41 -0.85 -7.42
CA VAL A 3 -10.36 -1.08 -6.41
C VAL A 3 -9.80 0.25 -5.86
N LEU A 4 -9.66 1.26 -6.72
CA LEU A 4 -9.24 2.61 -6.31
C LEU A 4 -10.30 3.29 -5.42
N VAL A 5 -11.58 3.17 -5.75
CA VAL A 5 -12.66 3.75 -4.95
C VAL A 5 -12.76 3.07 -3.59
N VAL A 6 -12.69 1.73 -3.53
CA VAL A 6 -12.72 0.98 -2.27
C VAL A 6 -11.49 1.30 -1.41
N SER A 7 -10.29 1.39 -2.02
CA SER A 7 -9.09 1.81 -1.30
C SER A 7 -9.18 3.26 -0.82
N MET A 8 -9.78 4.18 -1.60
CA MET A 8 -10.02 5.56 -1.19
C MET A 8 -10.97 5.66 0.01
N CYS A 9 -12.11 4.94 -0.02
CA CYS A 9 -13.05 4.91 1.10
C CYS A 9 -12.40 4.32 2.37
N PHE A 10 -11.62 3.26 2.21
CA PHE A 10 -10.87 2.63 3.31
C PHE A 10 -9.84 3.57 3.92
N ILE A 11 -9.06 4.27 3.10
CA ILE A 11 -8.04 5.21 3.55
C ILE A 11 -8.66 6.46 4.18
N TYR A 12 -9.79 6.95 3.65
CA TYR A 12 -10.52 8.07 4.23
C TYR A 12 -11.02 7.74 5.65
N LYS A 13 -11.57 6.55 5.85
CA LYS A 13 -12.03 6.12 7.17
C LYS A 13 -10.89 5.88 8.15
N VAL A 14 -9.79 5.28 7.69
CA VAL A 14 -8.55 5.15 8.48
C VAL A 14 -8.06 6.52 8.94
N GLY A 15 -8.06 7.52 8.06
CA GLY A 15 -7.70 8.89 8.40
C GLY A 15 -8.58 9.47 9.51
N ILE A 16 -9.90 9.28 9.45
CA ILE A 16 -10.84 9.80 10.44
C ILE A 16 -10.74 9.06 11.78
N THR A 17 -10.62 7.73 11.77
CA THR A 17 -10.49 6.94 13.00
C THR A 17 -9.17 7.20 13.73
N VAL A 18 -8.08 7.41 13.00
CA VAL A 18 -6.77 7.75 13.59
C VAL A 18 -6.79 9.11 14.30
N TYR A 19 -7.61 10.06 13.81
CA TYR A 19 -7.72 11.39 14.43
C TYR A 19 -8.40 11.38 15.81
N ALA A 20 -9.20 10.35 16.09
CA ALA A 20 -9.96 10.22 17.35
C ALA A 20 -9.28 9.31 18.38
N GLN A 21 -8.09 8.79 18.09
CA GLN A 21 -7.40 7.82 18.96
C GLN A 21 -6.28 8.47 19.78
N ASP A 22 -5.98 7.84 20.93
CA ASP A 22 -4.85 8.23 21.78
C ASP A 22 -3.51 8.12 21.04
N PRO A 23 -2.54 9.03 21.29
CA PRO A 23 -1.23 9.03 20.64
C PRO A 23 -0.49 7.68 20.74
N PHE A 24 -0.68 6.96 21.83
CA PHE A 24 -0.08 5.63 22.04
C PHE A 24 -0.64 4.59 21.08
N THR A 25 -1.94 4.62 20.84
CA THR A 25 -2.61 3.70 19.89
C THR A 25 -2.13 3.95 18.45
N ILE A 26 -1.98 5.23 18.08
CA ILE A 26 -1.44 5.61 16.75
C ILE A 26 -0.01 5.10 16.59
N LEU A 27 0.84 5.30 17.59
CA LEU A 27 2.22 4.82 17.57
C LEU A 27 2.28 3.29 17.40
N PHE A 28 1.47 2.56 18.16
CA PHE A 28 1.40 1.11 18.07
C PHE A 28 0.95 0.63 16.67
N GLN A 29 -0.07 1.27 16.10
CA GLN A 29 -0.53 0.98 14.74
C GLN A 29 0.58 1.21 13.70
N VAL A 30 1.26 2.35 13.77
CA VAL A 30 2.37 2.68 12.87
C VAL A 30 3.51 1.66 13.00
N LEU A 31 3.88 1.27 14.20
CA LEU A 31 4.92 0.27 14.43
C LEU A 31 4.56 -1.10 13.83
N LEU A 32 3.32 -1.55 14.00
CA LEU A 32 2.85 -2.80 13.39
C LEU A 32 2.87 -2.75 11.86
N LEU A 33 2.40 -1.63 11.27
CA LEU A 33 2.42 -1.45 9.82
C LEU A 33 3.85 -1.41 9.28
N MET A 34 4.76 -0.70 9.96
CA MET A 34 6.18 -0.67 9.59
C MET A 34 6.82 -2.05 9.68
N THR A 35 6.45 -2.87 10.67
CA THR A 35 6.93 -4.25 10.79
C THR A 35 6.47 -5.09 9.59
N GLY A 36 5.21 -4.99 9.18
CA GLY A 36 4.70 -5.66 7.98
C GLY A 36 5.43 -5.24 6.70
N LEU A 37 5.69 -3.94 6.53
CA LEU A 37 6.44 -3.41 5.40
C LEU A 37 7.90 -3.87 5.39
N LEU A 38 8.55 -3.93 6.55
CA LEU A 38 9.92 -4.42 6.66
C LEU A 38 10.03 -5.89 6.27
N ILE A 39 9.10 -6.73 6.74
CA ILE A 39 9.05 -8.15 6.34
C ILE A 39 8.89 -8.28 4.83
N LEU A 40 7.96 -7.54 4.24
CA LEU A 40 7.71 -7.57 2.81
C LEU A 40 8.92 -7.10 2.01
N SER A 41 9.58 -6.02 2.46
CA SER A 41 10.80 -5.49 1.86
C SER A 41 11.97 -6.49 1.92
N MET A 42 12.17 -7.14 3.08
CA MET A 42 13.21 -8.14 3.24
C MET A 42 12.99 -9.34 2.31
N VAL A 43 11.75 -9.81 2.20
CA VAL A 43 11.40 -10.91 1.29
C VAL A 43 11.59 -10.50 -0.17
N GLY A 44 11.28 -9.25 -0.54
CA GLY A 44 11.54 -8.72 -1.88
C GLY A 44 13.03 -8.73 -2.20
N ILE A 45 13.89 -8.22 -1.31
CA ILE A 45 15.34 -8.21 -1.50
C ILE A 45 15.89 -9.64 -1.63
N VAL A 46 15.42 -10.56 -0.80
CA VAL A 46 15.88 -11.97 -0.85
C VAL A 46 15.38 -12.64 -2.14
N ASP A 47 14.17 -12.32 -2.62
CA ASP A 47 13.65 -12.82 -3.89
C ASP A 47 14.51 -12.37 -5.08
N ASP A 48 14.94 -11.13 -5.10
CA ASP A 48 15.82 -10.59 -6.14
C ASP A 48 17.21 -11.26 -6.14
N LEU A 49 17.72 -11.63 -4.96
CA LEU A 49 19.04 -12.24 -4.82
C LEU A 49 19.05 -13.74 -5.15
N ILE A 50 18.04 -14.50 -4.68
CA ILE A 50 18.06 -15.98 -4.71
C ILE A 50 16.88 -16.60 -5.46
N ARG A 51 15.94 -15.80 -5.97
CA ARG A 51 14.68 -16.26 -6.60
C ARG A 51 13.92 -17.24 -5.71
N ILE A 52 13.15 -16.71 -4.78
CA ILE A 52 12.37 -17.50 -3.83
C ILE A 52 11.20 -18.20 -4.57
N ASP A 53 10.87 -19.42 -4.15
CA ASP A 53 9.69 -20.12 -4.62
C ASP A 53 8.40 -19.29 -4.36
N TYR A 54 7.51 -19.25 -5.35
CA TYR A 54 6.27 -18.44 -5.32
C TYR A 54 5.42 -18.71 -4.07
N ARG A 55 5.42 -19.94 -3.55
CA ARG A 55 4.67 -20.30 -2.34
C ARG A 55 5.20 -19.59 -1.09
N LYS A 56 6.52 -19.50 -0.96
CA LYS A 56 7.17 -18.79 0.17
C LYS A 56 6.91 -17.28 0.08
N LYS A 57 7.01 -16.72 -1.12
CA LYS A 57 6.69 -15.31 -1.38
C LYS A 57 5.23 -14.98 -1.00
N PHE A 58 4.30 -15.84 -1.44
CA PHE A 58 2.88 -15.67 -1.13
C PHE A 58 2.57 -15.78 0.37
N MET A 59 3.20 -16.74 1.07
CA MET A 59 3.10 -16.86 2.52
C MET A 59 3.60 -15.60 3.25
N ALA A 60 4.74 -15.06 2.82
CA ALA A 60 5.28 -13.83 3.40
C ALA A 60 4.35 -12.62 3.17
N GLN A 61 3.72 -12.52 2.00
CA GLN A 61 2.71 -11.50 1.72
C GLN A 61 1.49 -11.62 2.64
N ILE A 62 0.99 -12.84 2.89
CA ILE A 62 -0.13 -13.09 3.82
C ILE A 62 0.27 -12.68 5.24
N ILE A 63 1.46 -13.06 5.70
CA ILE A 63 1.96 -12.68 7.02
C ILE A 63 2.04 -11.15 7.13
N SER A 64 2.66 -10.49 6.17
CA SER A 64 2.76 -9.01 6.14
C SER A 64 1.39 -8.34 6.10
N ALA A 65 0.45 -8.85 5.30
CA ALA A 65 -0.91 -8.33 5.22
C ALA A 65 -1.69 -8.50 6.52
N SER A 66 -1.37 -9.51 7.33
CA SER A 66 -2.04 -9.75 8.61
C SER A 66 -1.75 -8.67 9.65
N PHE A 67 -0.69 -7.88 9.49
CA PHE A 67 -0.40 -6.75 10.37
C PHE A 67 -1.43 -5.61 10.24
N PHE A 68 -2.15 -5.50 9.11
CA PHE A 68 -3.24 -4.52 8.96
C PHE A 68 -4.38 -4.78 9.95
N PRO A 69 -5.03 -5.95 9.95
CA PRO A 69 -6.09 -6.22 10.93
C PRO A 69 -5.57 -6.29 12.36
N LEU A 70 -4.32 -6.73 12.61
CA LEU A 70 -3.71 -6.71 13.93
C LEU A 70 -3.51 -5.30 14.48
N SER A 71 -3.28 -4.31 13.61
CA SER A 71 -3.24 -2.90 13.99
C SER A 71 -4.63 -2.28 14.20
N GLY A 72 -5.71 -3.05 14.04
CA GLY A 72 -7.09 -2.57 14.11
C GLY A 72 -7.60 -1.98 12.80
N LEU A 73 -6.80 -2.01 11.74
CA LEU A 73 -7.15 -1.48 10.43
C LEU A 73 -7.68 -2.61 9.53
N TRP A 74 -8.99 -2.76 9.49
CA TRP A 74 -9.65 -3.77 8.65
C TRP A 74 -10.91 -3.19 8.00
N ILE A 75 -11.34 -3.78 6.89
CA ILE A 75 -12.52 -3.34 6.14
C ILE A 75 -13.76 -3.73 6.95
N ASN A 76 -14.33 -2.77 7.67
CA ASN A 76 -15.51 -2.98 8.51
C ASN A 76 -16.79 -2.42 7.92
N ASP A 77 -16.72 -1.63 6.86
CA ASP A 77 -17.84 -0.98 6.21
C ASP A 77 -17.61 -0.89 4.70
N LEU A 78 -18.63 -1.19 3.92
CA LEU A 78 -18.62 -1.07 2.46
C LEU A 78 -19.43 0.15 1.97
N TYR A 79 -19.90 1.01 2.88
CA TYR A 79 -20.64 2.24 2.55
C TYR A 79 -21.84 2.03 1.63
N GLY A 80 -22.56 0.92 1.79
CA GLY A 80 -23.71 0.58 0.95
C GLY A 80 -23.36 -0.02 -0.41
N LEU A 81 -22.08 -0.30 -0.68
CA LEU A 81 -21.69 -1.06 -1.87
C LEU A 81 -22.33 -2.45 -1.81
N LEU A 82 -23.05 -2.84 -2.89
CA LEU A 82 -23.84 -4.09 -2.95
C LEU A 82 -24.93 -4.21 -1.85
N GLY A 83 -25.37 -3.09 -1.27
CA GLY A 83 -26.36 -3.08 -0.18
C GLY A 83 -25.81 -3.47 1.19
N ILE A 84 -24.49 -3.65 1.31
CA ILE A 84 -23.80 -4.01 2.56
C ILE A 84 -23.21 -2.74 3.18
N THR A 85 -23.65 -2.41 4.41
CA THR A 85 -23.11 -1.27 5.16
C THR A 85 -22.07 -1.70 6.17
N PHE A 86 -22.29 -2.80 6.87
CA PHE A 86 -21.40 -3.27 7.93
C PHE A 86 -20.92 -4.70 7.69
N LEU A 87 -19.63 -4.94 7.88
CA LEU A 87 -19.03 -6.27 7.80
C LEU A 87 -18.67 -6.81 9.18
N SER A 88 -19.03 -8.05 9.42
CA SER A 88 -18.56 -8.77 10.60
C SER A 88 -17.04 -8.96 10.54
N PRO A 89 -16.31 -8.92 11.69
CA PRO A 89 -14.86 -9.17 11.73
C PRO A 89 -14.45 -10.48 11.06
N TRP A 90 -15.28 -11.51 11.13
CA TRP A 90 -15.03 -12.81 10.49
C TRP A 90 -14.93 -12.74 8.97
N ILE A 91 -15.57 -11.78 8.34
CA ILE A 91 -15.52 -11.54 6.89
C ILE A 91 -14.55 -10.41 6.60
N GLY A 92 -14.58 -9.33 7.36
CA GLY A 92 -13.78 -8.13 7.11
C GLY A 92 -12.29 -8.35 7.26
N VAL A 93 -11.85 -9.14 8.24
CA VAL A 93 -10.43 -9.45 8.45
C VAL A 93 -9.84 -10.28 7.29
N PRO A 94 -10.42 -11.44 6.91
CA PRO A 94 -9.94 -12.18 5.72
C PRO A 94 -10.01 -11.37 4.44
N LEU A 95 -11.06 -10.56 4.27
CA LEU A 95 -11.20 -9.68 3.10
C LEU A 95 -10.07 -8.65 3.05
N THR A 96 -9.69 -8.06 4.17
CA THR A 96 -8.58 -7.10 4.24
C THR A 96 -7.27 -7.75 3.82
N ILE A 97 -6.97 -8.94 4.35
CA ILE A 97 -5.76 -9.69 3.97
C ILE A 97 -5.78 -10.02 2.48
N PHE A 98 -6.90 -10.52 1.97
CA PHE A 98 -7.05 -10.86 0.56
C PHE A 98 -6.84 -9.65 -0.36
N VAL A 99 -7.49 -8.53 -0.07
CA VAL A 99 -7.37 -7.29 -0.86
C VAL A 99 -5.94 -6.76 -0.81
N THR A 100 -5.28 -6.79 0.36
CA THR A 100 -3.90 -6.35 0.50
C THR A 100 -2.94 -7.20 -0.33
N VAL A 101 -3.04 -8.52 -0.24
CA VAL A 101 -2.22 -9.46 -1.04
C VAL A 101 -2.51 -9.29 -2.53
N PHE A 102 -3.78 -9.11 -2.91
CA PHE A 102 -4.17 -8.85 -4.29
C PHE A 102 -3.53 -7.57 -4.85
N ILE A 103 -3.55 -6.48 -4.07
CA ILE A 103 -2.93 -5.20 -4.48
C ILE A 103 -1.41 -5.36 -4.62
N ILE A 104 -0.74 -6.03 -3.68
CA ILE A 104 0.71 -6.29 -3.76
C ILE A 104 1.05 -7.04 -5.05
N ASN A 105 0.31 -8.10 -5.37
CA ASN A 105 0.57 -8.87 -6.58
C ASN A 105 0.19 -8.11 -7.86
N ALA A 106 -0.89 -7.32 -7.84
CA ALA A 106 -1.27 -6.49 -8.98
C ALA A 106 -0.19 -5.44 -9.29
N ILE A 107 0.35 -4.77 -8.28
CA ILE A 107 1.45 -3.80 -8.43
C ILE A 107 2.69 -4.51 -8.97
N ASN A 108 3.04 -5.67 -8.43
CA ASN A 108 4.19 -6.46 -8.89
C ASN A 108 4.05 -6.89 -10.37
N LEU A 109 2.84 -7.25 -10.80
CA LEU A 109 2.58 -7.60 -12.20
C LEU A 109 2.72 -6.39 -13.15
N ILE A 110 2.26 -5.21 -12.70
CA ILE A 110 2.33 -3.96 -13.47
C ILE A 110 3.78 -3.46 -13.58
N ASP A 111 4.65 -3.81 -12.64
CA ASP A 111 6.04 -3.38 -12.61
C ASP A 111 6.89 -3.92 -13.79
N GLY A 112 6.42 -4.94 -14.48
CA GLY A 112 7.00 -5.43 -15.73
C GLY A 112 6.93 -4.46 -16.91
N ILE A 113 6.22 -3.32 -16.79
CA ILE A 113 6.08 -2.29 -17.82
C ILE A 113 6.80 -1.02 -17.38
N ASP A 114 7.83 -0.62 -18.13
CA ASP A 114 8.67 0.55 -17.85
C ASP A 114 7.84 1.80 -17.48
N GLY A 115 8.02 2.32 -16.28
CA GLY A 115 7.40 3.55 -15.79
C GLY A 115 5.93 3.45 -15.39
N LEU A 116 5.21 2.39 -15.77
CA LEU A 116 3.77 2.29 -15.50
C LEU A 116 3.49 2.15 -14.00
N CYS A 117 4.23 1.28 -13.33
CA CYS A 117 4.08 1.05 -11.89
C CYS A 117 4.41 2.31 -11.10
N SER A 118 5.61 2.84 -11.28
CA SER A 118 6.07 4.03 -10.55
C SER A 118 5.22 5.27 -10.83
N GLY A 119 4.79 5.44 -12.09
CA GLY A 119 3.89 6.54 -12.47
C GLY A 119 2.51 6.42 -11.83
N LEU A 120 1.91 5.25 -11.87
CA LEU A 120 0.58 5.00 -11.31
C LEU A 120 0.56 5.15 -9.79
N VAL A 121 1.59 4.61 -9.10
CA VAL A 121 1.72 4.74 -7.64
C VAL A 121 2.03 6.19 -7.24
N ALA A 122 2.87 6.91 -8.00
CA ALA A 122 3.16 8.32 -7.72
C ALA A 122 1.91 9.20 -7.87
N ILE A 123 1.12 9.03 -8.94
CA ILE A 123 -0.13 9.75 -9.14
C ILE A 123 -1.13 9.41 -8.01
N GLY A 124 -1.28 8.14 -7.66
CA GLY A 124 -2.12 7.72 -6.56
C GLY A 124 -1.70 8.35 -5.23
N ALA A 125 -0.40 8.35 -4.94
CA ALA A 125 0.16 8.97 -3.73
C ALA A 125 -0.10 10.49 -3.68
N LEU A 126 0.00 11.20 -4.80
CA LEU A 126 -0.34 12.62 -4.87
C LEU A 126 -1.82 12.86 -4.59
N ILE A 127 -2.71 12.10 -5.22
CA ILE A 127 -4.16 12.22 -5.01
C ILE A 127 -4.50 11.97 -3.54
N PHE A 128 -3.97 10.89 -2.94
CA PHE A 128 -4.19 10.60 -1.53
C PHE A 128 -3.59 11.67 -0.62
N GLY A 129 -2.42 12.20 -0.95
CA GLY A 129 -1.80 13.29 -0.20
C GLY A 129 -2.72 14.50 -0.08
N PHE A 130 -3.32 14.94 -1.18
CA PHE A 130 -4.28 16.04 -1.17
C PHE A 130 -5.58 15.70 -0.42
N LEU A 131 -6.10 14.48 -0.57
CA LEU A 131 -7.29 14.04 0.16
C LEU A 131 -7.04 13.97 1.68
N PHE A 132 -5.86 13.53 2.10
CA PHE A 132 -5.48 13.52 3.50
C PHE A 132 -5.33 14.92 4.08
N ILE A 133 -4.79 15.90 3.31
CA ILE A 133 -4.77 17.30 3.74
C ILE A 133 -6.21 17.80 3.94
N TYR A 134 -7.09 17.55 2.97
CA TYR A 134 -8.49 17.96 3.06
C TYR A 134 -9.21 17.33 4.26
N GLY A 135 -8.91 16.07 4.56
CA GLY A 135 -9.42 15.35 5.74
C GLY A 135 -8.71 15.69 7.06
N GLY A 136 -7.70 16.58 7.06
CA GLY A 136 -6.94 16.96 8.26
C GLY A 136 -5.92 15.91 8.74
N ALA A 137 -5.72 14.83 7.99
CA ALA A 137 -4.82 13.73 8.35
C ALA A 137 -3.36 14.01 7.93
N TRP A 138 -2.73 15.00 8.55
CA TRP A 138 -1.41 15.54 8.16
C TRP A 138 -0.30 14.50 8.11
N LEU A 139 -0.28 13.54 9.05
CA LEU A 139 0.72 12.47 9.07
C LEU A 139 0.63 11.58 7.82
N HIS A 140 -0.59 11.18 7.45
CA HIS A 140 -0.82 10.35 6.26
C HIS A 140 -0.53 11.12 4.97
N ALA A 141 -0.86 12.43 4.93
CA ALA A 141 -0.48 13.30 3.84
C ALA A 141 1.03 13.37 3.66
N ALA A 142 1.80 13.53 4.76
CA ALA A 142 3.24 13.53 4.72
C ALA A 142 3.81 12.22 4.13
N PHE A 143 3.34 11.06 4.58
CA PHE A 143 3.76 9.76 4.01
C PHE A 143 3.43 9.65 2.52
N ALA A 144 2.25 10.08 2.11
CA ALA A 144 1.86 10.06 0.70
C ALA A 144 2.76 10.94 -0.17
N PHE A 145 3.06 12.17 0.26
CA PHE A 145 3.95 13.07 -0.48
C PHE A 145 5.41 12.60 -0.48
N ILE A 146 5.91 12.02 0.63
CA ILE A 146 7.24 11.41 0.66
C ILE A 146 7.31 10.27 -0.35
N THR A 147 6.30 9.40 -0.40
CA THR A 147 6.23 8.30 -1.37
C THR A 147 6.24 8.83 -2.81
N ALA A 148 5.43 9.82 -3.12
CA ALA A 148 5.42 10.46 -4.44
C ALA A 148 6.79 11.07 -4.78
N GLY A 149 7.42 11.76 -3.82
CA GLY A 149 8.74 12.39 -3.99
C GLY A 149 9.85 11.40 -4.28
N VAL A 150 9.82 10.21 -3.66
CA VAL A 150 10.80 9.14 -3.94
C VAL A 150 10.53 8.49 -5.30
N LEU A 151 9.28 8.34 -5.70
CA LEU A 151 8.91 7.71 -6.96
C LEU A 151 9.15 8.59 -8.20
N CYS A 152 9.09 9.91 -8.06
CA CYS A 152 9.33 10.83 -9.19
C CYS A 152 10.71 10.65 -9.84
N PRO A 153 11.86 10.71 -9.13
CA PRO A 153 13.16 10.47 -9.72
C PRO A 153 13.31 9.02 -10.22
N PHE A 154 12.73 8.05 -9.50
CA PHE A 154 12.73 6.65 -9.96
C PHE A 154 12.01 6.52 -11.31
N PHE A 155 10.81 7.09 -11.45
CA PHE A 155 10.05 7.13 -12.70
C PHE A 155 10.89 7.73 -13.84
N TYR A 156 11.55 8.87 -13.58
CA TYR A 156 12.39 9.53 -14.58
C TYR A 156 13.52 8.61 -15.08
N TYR A 157 14.25 7.96 -14.17
CA TYR A 157 15.34 7.07 -14.55
C TYR A 157 14.86 5.76 -15.18
N ASN A 158 13.69 5.26 -14.80
CA ASN A 158 13.10 4.06 -15.36
C ASN A 158 12.65 4.28 -16.81
N VAL A 159 12.00 5.42 -17.11
CA VAL A 159 11.48 5.74 -18.46
C VAL A 159 12.57 6.31 -19.36
N PHE A 160 13.36 7.26 -18.87
CA PHE A 160 14.29 8.06 -19.70
C PHE A 160 15.75 7.65 -19.55
N GLY A 161 16.11 6.74 -18.67
CA GLY A 161 17.49 6.34 -18.39
C GLY A 161 18.26 5.74 -19.56
N LYS A 162 17.58 5.28 -20.61
CA LYS A 162 18.16 4.66 -21.80
C LYS A 162 18.96 5.64 -22.70
N SER A 163 18.71 6.94 -22.57
CA SER A 163 19.22 7.97 -23.51
C SER A 163 20.70 8.30 -23.37
N LYS A 164 21.39 7.85 -22.29
CA LYS A 164 22.79 8.23 -22.00
C LYS A 164 23.71 7.08 -21.58
N GLY A 165 23.47 5.85 -22.04
CA GLY A 165 24.36 4.71 -21.72
C GLY A 165 24.33 4.26 -20.27
N LYS A 166 23.42 4.78 -19.43
CA LYS A 166 23.16 4.31 -18.07
C LYS A 166 22.18 3.14 -18.10
N GLN A 167 22.45 2.10 -17.31
CA GLN A 167 21.55 0.97 -17.14
C GLN A 167 20.19 1.48 -16.61
N ARG A 168 19.11 0.93 -17.16
CA ARG A 168 17.77 1.17 -16.61
C ARG A 168 17.69 0.63 -15.20
N ILE A 169 17.03 1.35 -14.32
CA ILE A 169 16.73 0.89 -12.97
C ILE A 169 15.34 0.25 -13.01
N PHE A 170 15.24 -0.98 -12.56
CA PHE A 170 13.97 -1.69 -12.37
C PHE A 170 13.64 -1.75 -10.89
N MET A 171 12.36 -1.89 -10.56
CA MET A 171 11.89 -1.99 -9.19
C MET A 171 12.07 -3.40 -8.57
N GLY A 172 12.59 -4.34 -9.33
CA GLY A 172 12.85 -5.70 -8.90
C GLY A 172 11.94 -6.74 -9.50
#